data_195087afbb71b39f9cea6a4d85f28fdd
#
_entry.id   195087afbb71b39f9cea6a4d85f28fdd
#
_cell.length_a   1.000
_cell.length_b   1.000
_cell.length_c   1.000
_cell.angle_alpha   90.00
_cell.angle_beta   90.00
_cell.angle_gamma   90.00
#
_symmetry.space_group_name_H-M   'P 1'
#
loop_
_entity.id
_entity.type
_entity.pdbx_description
1 polymer ?
#
loop_
_entity_poly.entity_id
_entity_poly.type
_entity_poly.pdbx_seq_one_letter_code
_entity_poly.pdbx_strand_id
1 'polypeptide(L)'
;LGEEGYLLRSVELDGRPATVVAANTDVGALYGSFHLLRLLQSGQPIDALDLREAPKVRLRVLNHWDDLDRYVERGYSGQSIWNWHLLPDWLDPRYTDYARANASIGINGAVLNNVNANAQILTPMYLDKVAALAGVLRPYGIRVYLSARFSAPMEIGGMDTADPLDPAVQRWWKDKAAEIYARIPDFGGFLVKANSEGQPGPQDFGRTHADGANMLAEVLAPHGGVVMWRAFVYSHEEPDDRHKQAYTEFVPLDGSFRDNVLVQVKNGAIDFQPREPFHPLFGAMPKTPLMMEFQ
;
A
#
# COMPACT_ATOMS: atom_id res chain seq x y z
N LEU A 1 -4.29 -11.64 20.92
CA LEU A 1 -4.36 -12.02 19.49
C LEU A 1 -4.29 -10.80 18.57
N GLY A 2 -4.74 -9.61 19.04
CA GLY A 2 -4.88 -8.44 18.20
C GLY A 2 -6.01 -8.60 17.17
N GLU A 3 -6.00 -7.75 16.12
CA GLU A 3 -7.03 -7.74 15.09
C GLU A 3 -6.89 -8.87 14.05
N GLU A 4 -5.66 -9.27 13.74
CA GLU A 4 -5.37 -10.26 12.71
C GLU A 4 -4.86 -11.60 13.26
N GLY A 5 -4.77 -11.72 14.59
CA GLY A 5 -4.31 -12.93 15.25
C GLY A 5 -5.41 -13.96 15.48
N TYR A 6 -5.04 -15.23 15.56
CA TYR A 6 -5.94 -16.36 15.73
C TYR A 6 -5.35 -17.45 16.60
N LEU A 7 -6.23 -18.34 17.05
CA LEU A 7 -5.93 -19.55 17.78
C LEU A 7 -6.44 -20.76 16.99
N LEU A 8 -5.62 -21.79 16.86
CA LEU A 8 -6.03 -23.11 16.40
C LEU A 8 -5.84 -24.11 17.54
N ARG A 9 -6.88 -24.76 17.98
CA ARG A 9 -6.79 -25.70 19.13
C ARG A 9 -7.64 -26.94 18.90
N SER A 10 -7.03 -28.10 19.17
CA SER A 10 -7.77 -29.36 19.28
C SER A 10 -8.39 -29.45 20.66
N VAL A 11 -9.66 -29.74 20.70
CA VAL A 11 -10.47 -29.83 21.93
C VAL A 11 -11.42 -31.05 21.87
N GLU A 12 -12.02 -31.40 22.99
CA GLU A 12 -13.12 -32.30 23.05
C GLU A 12 -14.40 -31.51 23.30
N LEU A 13 -15.40 -31.67 22.41
CA LEU A 13 -16.72 -31.07 22.54
C LEU A 13 -17.75 -32.18 22.57
N ASP A 14 -18.50 -32.27 23.68
CA ASP A 14 -19.54 -33.32 23.88
C ASP A 14 -19.02 -34.75 23.62
N GLY A 15 -17.81 -35.05 24.10
CA GLY A 15 -17.17 -36.37 23.95
C GLY A 15 -16.64 -36.64 22.51
N ARG A 16 -16.54 -35.64 21.65
CA ARG A 16 -16.04 -35.77 20.29
C ARG A 16 -14.82 -34.86 20.03
N PRO A 17 -13.78 -35.35 19.34
CA PRO A 17 -12.69 -34.51 18.96
C PRO A 17 -13.14 -33.41 17.98
N ALA A 18 -12.70 -32.19 18.22
CA ALA A 18 -13.00 -31.03 17.40
C ALA A 18 -11.77 -30.12 17.27
N THR A 19 -11.64 -29.41 16.14
CA THR A 19 -10.66 -28.36 15.94
C THR A 19 -11.38 -27.02 15.98
N VAL A 20 -10.92 -26.14 16.87
CA VAL A 20 -11.45 -24.79 17.03
C VAL A 20 -10.54 -23.79 16.36
N VAL A 21 -11.12 -22.89 15.54
CA VAL A 21 -10.51 -21.67 15.04
C VAL A 21 -11.16 -20.52 15.80
N ALA A 22 -10.37 -19.74 16.54
CA ALA A 22 -10.86 -18.59 17.31
C ALA A 22 -10.01 -17.36 17.05
N ALA A 23 -10.66 -16.20 16.97
CA ALA A 23 -10.03 -14.91 16.76
C ALA A 23 -10.86 -13.79 17.39
N ASN A 24 -10.27 -12.59 17.48
CA ASN A 24 -10.99 -11.40 17.94
C ASN A 24 -11.82 -10.73 16.85
N THR A 25 -11.52 -11.02 15.58
CA THR A 25 -12.15 -10.42 14.40
C THR A 25 -12.39 -11.47 13.31
N ASP A 26 -13.25 -11.15 12.35
CA ASP A 26 -13.51 -11.99 11.18
C ASP A 26 -12.24 -12.23 10.35
N VAL A 27 -11.36 -11.22 10.22
CA VAL A 27 -10.10 -11.34 9.48
C VAL A 27 -9.15 -12.31 10.18
N GLY A 28 -9.04 -12.25 11.50
CA GLY A 28 -8.27 -13.22 12.27
C GLY A 28 -8.81 -14.65 12.11
N ALA A 29 -10.15 -14.83 12.15
CA ALA A 29 -10.79 -16.11 11.91
C ALA A 29 -10.53 -16.62 10.48
N LEU A 30 -10.57 -15.74 9.48
CA LEU A 30 -10.23 -16.07 8.09
C LEU A 30 -8.78 -16.57 7.97
N TYR A 31 -7.83 -15.86 8.56
CA TYR A 31 -6.41 -16.27 8.55
C TYR A 31 -6.18 -17.60 9.26
N GLY A 32 -6.85 -17.81 10.40
CA GLY A 32 -6.83 -19.09 11.12
C GLY A 32 -7.40 -20.24 10.28
N SER A 33 -8.50 -19.99 9.57
CA SER A 33 -9.12 -20.98 8.68
C SER A 33 -8.19 -21.35 7.52
N PHE A 34 -7.52 -20.39 6.90
CA PHE A 34 -6.50 -20.65 5.87
C PHE A 34 -5.28 -21.40 6.42
N HIS A 35 -4.88 -21.11 7.66
CA HIS A 35 -3.79 -21.87 8.29
C HIS A 35 -4.20 -23.33 8.53
N LEU A 36 -5.40 -23.58 9.05
CA LEU A 36 -5.92 -24.95 9.23
C LEU A 36 -5.97 -25.69 7.88
N LEU A 37 -6.50 -25.05 6.82
CA LEU A 37 -6.51 -25.64 5.48
C LEU A 37 -5.11 -25.98 4.99
N ARG A 38 -4.12 -25.14 5.25
CA ARG A 38 -2.72 -25.39 4.89
C ARG A 38 -2.13 -26.59 5.62
N LEU A 39 -2.42 -26.74 6.92
CA LEU A 39 -2.00 -27.91 7.70
C LEU A 39 -2.59 -29.19 7.09
N LEU A 40 -3.89 -29.20 6.78
CA LEU A 40 -4.55 -30.34 6.14
C LEU A 40 -3.94 -30.67 4.76
N GLN A 41 -3.76 -29.66 3.91
CA GLN A 41 -3.21 -29.83 2.56
C GLN A 41 -1.76 -30.31 2.56
N SER A 42 -0.97 -29.93 3.58
CA SER A 42 0.42 -30.36 3.74
C SER A 42 0.58 -31.64 4.55
N GLY A 43 -0.51 -32.32 4.93
CA GLY A 43 -0.48 -33.56 5.68
C GLY A 43 0.04 -33.42 7.11
N GLN A 44 -0.04 -32.21 7.69
CA GLN A 44 0.35 -32.01 9.06
C GLN A 44 -0.71 -32.56 10.03
N PRO A 45 -0.31 -33.13 11.20
CA PRO A 45 -1.28 -33.63 12.17
C PRO A 45 -2.11 -32.48 12.75
N ILE A 46 -3.42 -32.72 12.93
CA ILE A 46 -4.36 -31.73 13.48
C ILE A 46 -5.04 -32.22 14.78
N ASP A 47 -4.66 -33.36 15.29
CA ASP A 47 -5.23 -34.02 16.45
C ASP A 47 -4.78 -33.41 17.81
N ALA A 48 -3.70 -32.68 17.84
CA ALA A 48 -3.11 -32.05 19.04
C ALA A 48 -2.68 -30.59 18.81
N LEU A 49 -3.51 -29.78 18.13
CA LEU A 49 -3.20 -28.38 17.87
C LEU A 49 -3.32 -27.53 19.14
N ASP A 50 -2.34 -26.68 19.39
CA ASP A 50 -2.38 -25.55 20.31
C ASP A 50 -1.49 -24.43 19.75
N LEU A 51 -1.96 -23.78 18.69
CA LEU A 51 -1.26 -22.74 17.95
C LEU A 51 -1.89 -21.38 18.25
N ARG A 52 -1.05 -20.40 18.51
CA ARG A 52 -1.45 -18.99 18.65
C ARG A 52 -0.56 -18.15 17.76
N GLU A 53 -1.15 -17.57 16.74
CA GLU A 53 -0.41 -16.83 15.72
C GLU A 53 -0.98 -15.42 15.53
N ALA A 54 -0.10 -14.48 15.18
CA ALA A 54 -0.46 -13.15 14.76
C ALA A 54 0.63 -12.63 13.80
N PRO A 55 0.26 -11.88 12.76
CA PRO A 55 1.23 -11.26 11.87
C PRO A 55 2.20 -10.35 12.64
N LYS A 56 3.51 -10.48 12.38
CA LYS A 56 4.56 -9.65 13.00
C LYS A 56 4.72 -8.30 12.30
N VAL A 57 4.35 -8.20 11.02
CA VAL A 57 4.41 -7.00 10.22
C VAL A 57 3.00 -6.47 10.04
N ARG A 58 2.78 -5.21 10.41
CA ARG A 58 1.44 -4.60 10.42
C ARG A 58 0.87 -4.40 9.01
N LEU A 59 1.66 -3.91 8.06
CA LEU A 59 1.25 -3.65 6.68
C LEU A 59 1.99 -4.60 5.73
N ARG A 60 1.22 -5.38 4.99
CA ARG A 60 1.70 -6.35 4.01
C ARG A 60 0.94 -6.08 2.72
N VAL A 61 1.49 -5.18 1.92
CA VAL A 61 0.82 -4.56 0.78
C VAL A 61 1.43 -5.02 -0.52
N LEU A 62 0.61 -5.46 -1.47
CA LEU A 62 1.04 -5.64 -2.85
C LEU A 62 0.99 -4.29 -3.57
N ASN A 63 2.07 -3.95 -4.26
CA ASN A 63 2.16 -2.75 -5.06
C ASN A 63 2.05 -3.12 -6.54
N HIS A 64 0.90 -2.83 -7.15
CA HIS A 64 0.67 -3.06 -8.56
C HIS A 64 1.30 -1.95 -9.41
N TRP A 65 1.89 -2.34 -10.53
CA TRP A 65 2.41 -1.40 -11.53
C TRP A 65 1.45 -1.28 -12.72
N ASP A 66 0.17 -1.31 -12.43
CA ASP A 66 -0.92 -1.35 -13.39
C ASP A 66 -1.32 0.06 -13.82
N ASP A 67 -1.35 0.30 -15.13
CA ASP A 67 -1.77 1.56 -15.70
C ASP A 67 -3.26 1.57 -16.07
N LEU A 68 -3.83 2.77 -16.24
CA LEU A 68 -5.26 2.94 -16.50
C LEU A 68 -5.67 2.47 -17.90
N ASP A 69 -4.72 2.32 -18.82
CA ASP A 69 -4.88 1.73 -20.15
C ASP A 69 -4.81 0.19 -20.14
N ARG A 70 -4.67 -0.42 -18.93
CA ARG A 70 -4.55 -1.86 -18.68
C ARG A 70 -3.19 -2.48 -18.97
N TYR A 71 -2.20 -1.75 -19.35
CA TYR A 71 -0.84 -2.28 -19.39
C TYR A 71 -0.21 -2.28 -18.00
N VAL A 72 0.81 -3.13 -17.82
CA VAL A 72 1.61 -3.19 -16.60
C VAL A 72 2.97 -2.58 -16.90
N GLU A 73 3.41 -1.70 -16.02
CA GLU A 73 4.61 -0.88 -16.13
C GLU A 73 4.58 -0.07 -17.44
N ARG A 74 5.54 -0.24 -18.32
CA ARG A 74 5.62 0.40 -19.64
C ARG A 74 5.15 -0.51 -20.78
N GLY A 75 4.26 -1.46 -20.47
CA GLY A 75 3.67 -2.41 -21.43
C GLY A 75 4.44 -3.71 -21.61
N TYR A 76 5.65 -3.84 -21.08
CA TYR A 76 6.45 -5.05 -21.25
C TYR A 76 6.10 -6.18 -20.27
N SER A 77 5.36 -5.90 -19.22
CA SER A 77 4.97 -6.87 -18.19
C SER A 77 3.54 -7.42 -18.34
N GLY A 78 2.95 -7.25 -19.52
CA GLY A 78 1.63 -7.78 -19.85
C GLY A 78 0.48 -6.86 -19.50
N GLN A 79 -0.68 -7.46 -19.19
CA GLN A 79 -1.91 -6.73 -18.92
C GLN A 79 -2.29 -6.76 -17.44
N SER A 80 -2.85 -5.65 -16.97
CA SER A 80 -3.44 -5.49 -15.66
C SER A 80 -4.52 -6.54 -15.39
N ILE A 81 -4.55 -7.04 -14.15
CA ILE A 81 -5.69 -7.82 -13.66
C ILE A 81 -6.96 -6.97 -13.61
N TRP A 82 -6.81 -5.66 -13.37
CA TRP A 82 -7.93 -4.73 -13.28
C TRP A 82 -8.43 -4.32 -14.66
N ASN A 83 -9.68 -4.63 -14.98
CA ASN A 83 -10.29 -4.16 -16.22
C ASN A 83 -10.95 -2.79 -16.03
N TRP A 84 -10.15 -1.73 -16.07
CA TRP A 84 -10.60 -0.36 -15.88
C TRP A 84 -11.69 0.09 -16.86
N HIS A 85 -11.81 -0.57 -18.03
CA HIS A 85 -12.82 -0.23 -19.02
C HIS A 85 -14.20 -0.78 -18.66
N LEU A 86 -14.26 -1.95 -18.02
CA LEU A 86 -15.50 -2.61 -17.63
C LEU A 86 -15.96 -2.27 -16.22
N LEU A 87 -15.05 -1.82 -15.35
CA LEU A 87 -15.39 -1.35 -14.01
C LEU A 87 -16.18 -0.03 -14.09
N PRO A 88 -17.14 0.23 -13.17
CA PRO A 88 -17.57 -0.64 -12.06
C PRO A 88 -18.66 -1.65 -12.45
N ASP A 89 -19.17 -1.63 -13.71
CA ASP A 89 -20.37 -2.34 -14.13
C ASP A 89 -20.16 -3.87 -14.18
N TRP A 90 -18.93 -4.32 -14.37
CA TRP A 90 -18.59 -5.73 -14.37
C TRP A 90 -17.37 -6.02 -13.51
N LEU A 91 -17.58 -6.92 -12.52
CA LEU A 91 -16.53 -7.40 -11.62
C LEU A 91 -16.11 -8.80 -12.05
N ASP A 92 -14.88 -8.91 -12.58
CA ASP A 92 -14.32 -10.20 -12.97
C ASP A 92 -14.21 -11.12 -11.74
N PRO A 93 -14.70 -12.38 -11.78
CA PRO A 93 -14.53 -13.34 -10.70
C PRO A 93 -13.08 -13.52 -10.22
N ARG A 94 -12.09 -13.27 -11.08
CA ARG A 94 -10.67 -13.26 -10.71
C ARG A 94 -10.31 -12.28 -9.59
N TYR A 95 -11.07 -11.19 -9.40
CA TYR A 95 -10.82 -10.25 -8.30
C TYR A 95 -11.09 -10.91 -6.94
N THR A 96 -12.12 -11.76 -6.88
CA THR A 96 -12.40 -12.58 -5.69
C THR A 96 -11.33 -13.66 -5.48
N ASP A 97 -10.87 -14.31 -6.53
CA ASP A 97 -9.80 -15.30 -6.45
C ASP A 97 -8.48 -14.65 -6.01
N TYR A 98 -8.17 -13.47 -6.56
CA TYR A 98 -7.04 -12.64 -6.13
C TYR A 98 -7.12 -12.30 -4.62
N ALA A 99 -8.29 -11.83 -4.16
CA ALA A 99 -8.49 -11.46 -2.76
C ALA A 99 -8.31 -12.68 -1.83
N ARG A 100 -8.90 -13.82 -2.19
CA ARG A 100 -8.78 -15.07 -1.47
C ARG A 100 -7.34 -15.57 -1.39
N ALA A 101 -6.63 -15.58 -2.51
CA ALA A 101 -5.24 -16.01 -2.58
C ALA A 101 -4.35 -15.14 -1.68
N ASN A 102 -4.51 -13.84 -1.74
CA ASN A 102 -3.75 -12.89 -0.93
C ASN A 102 -4.06 -12.99 0.56
N ALA A 103 -5.33 -13.11 0.94
CA ALA A 103 -5.72 -13.33 2.33
C ALA A 103 -5.16 -14.65 2.88
N SER A 104 -5.05 -15.69 2.05
CA SER A 104 -4.51 -16.99 2.48
C SER A 104 -3.05 -16.92 2.95
N ILE A 105 -2.30 -15.92 2.54
CA ILE A 105 -0.91 -15.67 2.95
C ILE A 105 -0.78 -14.41 3.82
N GLY A 106 -1.91 -13.81 4.22
CA GLY A 106 -1.94 -12.70 5.15
C GLY A 106 -1.64 -11.33 4.53
N ILE A 107 -1.73 -11.15 3.22
CA ILE A 107 -1.69 -9.83 2.58
C ILE A 107 -2.94 -9.04 3.00
N ASN A 108 -2.75 -7.79 3.46
CA ASN A 108 -3.82 -6.94 3.99
C ASN A 108 -3.96 -5.59 3.28
N GLY A 109 -3.28 -5.41 2.15
CA GLY A 109 -3.39 -4.20 1.34
C GLY A 109 -3.01 -4.40 -0.11
N ALA A 110 -3.55 -3.58 -0.99
CA ALA A 110 -3.19 -3.53 -2.41
C ALA A 110 -3.18 -2.08 -2.90
N VAL A 111 -2.06 -1.63 -3.45
CA VAL A 111 -1.97 -0.40 -4.26
C VAL A 111 -2.38 -0.78 -5.67
N LEU A 112 -3.46 -0.18 -6.19
CA LEU A 112 -4.11 -0.67 -7.41
C LEU A 112 -3.51 -0.15 -8.71
N ASN A 113 -2.69 0.89 -8.65
CA ASN A 113 -2.15 1.53 -9.85
C ASN A 113 -0.66 1.82 -9.73
N ASN A 114 -0.02 1.99 -10.89
CA ASN A 114 1.41 2.21 -11.04
C ASN A 114 1.94 3.38 -10.19
N VAL A 115 3.14 3.23 -9.68
CA VAL A 115 3.88 4.28 -8.95
C VAL A 115 4.15 5.51 -9.82
N ASN A 116 4.24 5.35 -11.16
CA ASN A 116 4.22 6.43 -12.13
C ASN A 116 2.78 6.91 -12.34
N ALA A 117 2.16 7.38 -11.27
CA ALA A 117 0.73 7.60 -11.19
C ALA A 117 0.21 8.57 -12.25
N ASN A 118 -0.95 8.22 -12.81
CA ASN A 118 -1.76 9.13 -13.62
C ASN A 118 -2.79 9.81 -12.70
N ALA A 119 -2.85 11.14 -12.74
CA ALA A 119 -3.77 11.92 -11.90
C ALA A 119 -5.25 11.54 -12.10
N GLN A 120 -5.62 11.03 -13.27
CA GLN A 120 -6.99 10.60 -13.58
C GLN A 120 -7.55 9.55 -12.63
N ILE A 121 -6.69 8.75 -11.96
CA ILE A 121 -7.15 7.77 -10.95
C ILE A 121 -7.94 8.43 -9.81
N LEU A 122 -7.70 9.73 -9.53
CA LEU A 122 -8.35 10.51 -8.49
C LEU A 122 -9.64 11.22 -8.97
N THR A 123 -10.06 11.03 -10.21
CA THR A 123 -11.33 11.58 -10.69
C THR A 123 -12.52 10.77 -10.18
N PRO A 124 -13.72 11.37 -10.05
CA PRO A 124 -14.91 10.66 -9.58
C PRO A 124 -15.18 9.35 -10.33
N MET A 125 -15.04 9.37 -11.67
CA MET A 125 -15.23 8.19 -12.52
C MET A 125 -14.30 7.03 -12.13
N TYR A 126 -13.04 7.29 -11.88
CA TYR A 126 -12.10 6.23 -11.47
C TYR A 126 -12.27 5.86 -9.99
N LEU A 127 -12.61 6.81 -9.12
CA LEU A 127 -12.90 6.51 -7.71
C LEU A 127 -14.10 5.58 -7.54
N ASP A 128 -15.13 5.67 -8.41
CA ASP A 128 -16.25 4.72 -8.40
C ASP A 128 -15.77 3.30 -8.79
N LYS A 129 -14.84 3.17 -9.73
CA LYS A 129 -14.21 1.89 -10.11
C LYS A 129 -13.36 1.31 -8.97
N VAL A 130 -12.58 2.17 -8.32
CA VAL A 130 -11.79 1.80 -7.14
C VAL A 130 -12.69 1.34 -5.99
N ALA A 131 -13.83 2.03 -5.77
CA ALA A 131 -14.79 1.66 -4.74
C ALA A 131 -15.41 0.27 -5.00
N ALA A 132 -15.68 -0.07 -6.25
CA ALA A 132 -16.16 -1.40 -6.64
C ALA A 132 -15.12 -2.49 -6.30
N LEU A 133 -13.84 -2.25 -6.62
CA LEU A 133 -12.74 -3.17 -6.25
C LEU A 133 -12.58 -3.27 -4.72
N ALA A 134 -12.66 -2.14 -4.00
CA ALA A 134 -12.61 -2.12 -2.55
C ALA A 134 -13.73 -2.98 -1.94
N GLY A 135 -14.91 -2.96 -2.53
CA GLY A 135 -16.02 -3.83 -2.14
C GLY A 135 -15.74 -5.32 -2.25
N VAL A 136 -14.97 -5.73 -3.26
CA VAL A 136 -14.54 -7.15 -3.44
C VAL A 136 -13.43 -7.52 -2.46
N LEU A 137 -12.48 -6.61 -2.19
CA LEU A 137 -11.29 -6.90 -1.39
C LEU A 137 -11.56 -6.86 0.13
N ARG A 138 -12.47 -5.99 0.56
CA ARG A 138 -12.81 -5.74 1.98
C ARG A 138 -13.20 -7.00 2.76
N PRO A 139 -14.06 -7.92 2.26
CA PRO A 139 -14.42 -9.13 2.99
C PRO A 139 -13.21 -10.04 3.30
N TYR A 140 -12.12 -9.85 2.59
CA TYR A 140 -10.85 -10.59 2.77
C TYR A 140 -9.84 -9.85 3.64
N GLY A 141 -10.24 -8.72 4.26
CA GLY A 141 -9.36 -7.91 5.10
C GLY A 141 -8.31 -7.11 4.32
N ILE A 142 -8.48 -6.94 3.01
CA ILE A 142 -7.54 -6.25 2.14
C ILE A 142 -8.04 -4.82 1.89
N ARG A 143 -7.27 -3.84 2.36
CA ARG A 143 -7.54 -2.41 2.11
C ARG A 143 -6.98 -1.99 0.77
N VAL A 144 -7.66 -1.04 0.15
CA VAL A 144 -7.21 -0.41 -1.11
C VAL A 144 -6.35 0.81 -0.82
N TYR A 145 -5.28 0.94 -1.56
CA TYR A 145 -4.40 2.10 -1.62
C TYR A 145 -4.29 2.57 -3.05
N LEU A 146 -3.91 3.83 -3.27
CA LEU A 146 -3.66 4.37 -4.59
C LEU A 146 -2.29 5.04 -4.67
N SER A 147 -1.62 4.86 -5.78
CA SER A 147 -0.49 5.74 -6.13
C SER A 147 -1.05 7.09 -6.55
N ALA A 148 -0.67 8.15 -5.82
CA ALA A 148 -1.11 9.51 -6.08
C ALA A 148 -0.03 10.28 -6.84
N ARG A 149 -0.42 10.94 -7.95
CA ARG A 149 0.45 11.87 -8.64
C ARG A 149 0.53 13.18 -7.87
N PHE A 150 1.74 13.61 -7.51
CA PHE A 150 1.94 14.78 -6.67
C PHE A 150 1.35 16.06 -7.28
N SER A 151 1.46 16.20 -8.60
CA SER A 151 0.92 17.33 -9.36
C SER A 151 -0.58 17.24 -9.71
N ALA A 152 -1.32 16.29 -9.12
CA ALA A 152 -2.76 16.13 -9.39
C ALA A 152 -3.59 17.43 -9.23
N PRO A 153 -3.31 18.33 -8.26
CA PRO A 153 -4.00 19.62 -8.19
C PRO A 153 -3.89 20.45 -9.46
N MET A 154 -2.75 20.39 -10.15
CA MET A 154 -2.56 21.10 -11.42
C MET A 154 -3.24 20.37 -12.59
N GLU A 155 -3.15 19.05 -12.66
CA GLU A 155 -3.57 18.26 -13.80
C GLU A 155 -5.08 18.05 -13.89
N ILE A 156 -5.74 17.92 -12.74
CA ILE A 156 -7.18 17.67 -12.65
C ILE A 156 -7.92 18.64 -11.73
N GLY A 157 -7.19 19.47 -10.99
CA GLY A 157 -7.76 20.47 -10.08
C GLY A 157 -7.82 21.88 -10.66
N GLY A 158 -7.24 22.11 -11.85
CA GLY A 158 -7.21 23.42 -12.50
C GLY A 158 -6.37 24.47 -11.76
N MET A 159 -5.40 24.04 -10.96
CA MET A 159 -4.53 24.91 -10.19
C MET A 159 -3.22 25.19 -10.95
N ASP A 160 -2.60 26.34 -10.69
CA ASP A 160 -1.31 26.73 -11.32
C ASP A 160 -0.10 26.16 -10.58
N THR A 161 -0.31 25.59 -9.38
CA THR A 161 0.75 25.06 -8.52
C THR A 161 0.33 23.79 -7.81
N ALA A 162 1.31 22.98 -7.40
CA ALA A 162 1.16 21.88 -6.46
C ALA A 162 2.09 22.07 -5.23
N ASP A 163 2.51 23.31 -4.92
CA ASP A 163 3.31 23.62 -3.73
C ASP A 163 2.58 23.09 -2.47
N PRO A 164 3.19 22.16 -1.71
CA PRO A 164 2.54 21.55 -0.54
C PRO A 164 2.27 22.56 0.60
N LEU A 165 2.90 23.73 0.57
CA LEU A 165 2.66 24.79 1.56
C LEU A 165 1.63 25.82 1.10
N ASP A 166 1.13 25.72 -0.15
CA ASP A 166 0.05 26.58 -0.62
C ASP A 166 -1.28 26.16 0.04
N PRO A 167 -1.99 27.08 0.72
CA PRO A 167 -3.26 26.75 1.39
C PRO A 167 -4.39 26.28 0.46
N ALA A 168 -4.36 26.66 -0.82
CA ALA A 168 -5.33 26.20 -1.80
C ALA A 168 -5.05 24.76 -2.21
N VAL A 169 -3.78 24.39 -2.39
CA VAL A 169 -3.34 23.01 -2.65
C VAL A 169 -3.70 22.10 -1.47
N GLN A 170 -3.45 22.54 -0.23
CA GLN A 170 -3.82 21.80 0.96
C GLN A 170 -5.34 21.57 1.08
N ARG A 171 -6.15 22.60 0.76
CA ARG A 171 -7.63 22.44 0.70
C ARG A 171 -8.04 21.45 -0.38
N TRP A 172 -7.46 21.53 -1.55
CA TRP A 172 -7.77 20.60 -2.65
C TRP A 172 -7.53 19.13 -2.23
N TRP A 173 -6.39 18.84 -1.60
CA TRP A 173 -6.10 17.49 -1.10
C TRP A 173 -7.03 17.07 0.04
N LYS A 174 -7.41 18.00 0.92
CA LYS A 174 -8.40 17.75 1.98
C LYS A 174 -9.76 17.37 1.39
N ASP A 175 -10.23 18.13 0.41
CA ASP A 175 -11.50 17.86 -0.27
C ASP A 175 -11.44 16.54 -1.05
N LYS A 176 -10.32 16.26 -1.70
CA LYS A 176 -10.09 15.01 -2.41
C LYS A 176 -10.06 13.80 -1.45
N ALA A 177 -9.40 13.91 -0.31
CA ALA A 177 -9.43 12.86 0.71
C ALA A 177 -10.86 12.62 1.22
N ALA A 178 -11.61 13.68 1.52
CA ALA A 178 -13.02 13.57 1.93
C ALA A 178 -13.87 12.86 0.85
N GLU A 179 -13.66 13.18 -0.43
CA GLU A 179 -14.33 12.54 -1.56
C GLU A 179 -14.01 11.04 -1.65
N ILE A 180 -12.73 10.65 -1.43
CA ILE A 180 -12.30 9.25 -1.45
C ILE A 180 -12.93 8.49 -0.28
N TYR A 181 -12.84 9.00 0.94
CA TYR A 181 -13.37 8.31 2.12
C TYR A 181 -14.91 8.24 2.14
N ALA A 182 -15.59 9.17 1.47
CA ALA A 182 -17.04 9.07 1.26
C ALA A 182 -17.43 7.85 0.41
N ARG A 183 -16.58 7.43 -0.53
CA ARG A 183 -16.79 6.25 -1.39
C ARG A 183 -16.18 4.98 -0.81
N ILE A 184 -15.03 5.11 -0.15
CA ILE A 184 -14.22 4.00 0.35
C ILE A 184 -13.85 4.29 1.81
N PRO A 185 -14.76 4.03 2.77
CA PRO A 185 -14.55 4.40 4.17
C PRO A 185 -13.31 3.78 4.83
N ASP A 186 -12.86 2.65 4.31
CA ASP A 186 -11.67 1.91 4.76
C ASP A 186 -10.44 2.13 3.86
N PHE A 187 -10.42 3.18 3.02
CA PHE A 187 -9.28 3.51 2.18
C PHE A 187 -7.99 3.58 3.00
N GLY A 188 -6.95 2.85 2.55
CA GLY A 188 -5.72 2.70 3.32
C GLY A 188 -4.77 3.88 3.24
N GLY A 189 -4.79 4.64 2.15
CA GLY A 189 -3.92 5.79 1.95
C GLY A 189 -3.24 5.84 0.59
N PHE A 190 -2.22 6.70 0.50
CA PHE A 190 -1.50 6.95 -0.74
C PHE A 190 -0.09 6.34 -0.73
N LEU A 191 0.32 5.87 -1.90
CA LEU A 191 1.71 5.67 -2.27
C LEU A 191 2.13 6.82 -3.17
N VAL A 192 3.33 7.39 -2.95
CA VAL A 192 3.82 8.51 -3.74
C VAL A 192 5.25 8.28 -4.17
N LYS A 193 5.50 8.39 -5.49
CA LYS A 193 6.82 8.54 -6.09
C LYS A 193 6.96 10.01 -6.50
N ALA A 194 7.91 10.71 -5.91
CA ALA A 194 8.11 12.14 -6.11
C ALA A 194 9.56 12.45 -6.48
N ASN A 195 9.77 13.43 -7.36
CA ASN A 195 11.07 13.90 -7.82
C ASN A 195 12.01 12.76 -8.29
N SER A 196 11.45 11.82 -9.04
CA SER A 196 12.18 10.67 -9.55
C SER A 196 11.66 10.26 -10.93
N GLU A 197 12.54 10.01 -11.88
CA GLU A 197 12.21 9.55 -13.23
C GLU A 197 11.10 10.37 -13.91
N GLY A 198 11.17 11.70 -13.80
CA GLY A 198 10.19 12.61 -14.38
C GLY A 198 8.84 12.69 -13.65
N GLN A 199 8.69 12.03 -12.51
CA GLN A 199 7.53 12.25 -11.66
C GLN A 199 7.71 13.55 -10.87
N PRO A 200 6.71 14.46 -10.89
CA PRO A 200 6.78 15.72 -10.15
C PRO A 200 6.75 15.49 -8.63
N GLY A 201 7.33 16.44 -7.91
CA GLY A 201 7.38 16.37 -6.46
C GLY A 201 7.58 17.72 -5.79
N PRO A 202 7.73 17.75 -4.46
CA PRO A 202 7.85 18.99 -3.71
C PRO A 202 9.08 19.81 -4.06
N GLN A 203 10.18 19.19 -4.52
CA GLN A 203 11.40 19.91 -4.89
C GLN A 203 11.21 20.81 -6.11
N ASP A 204 10.24 20.52 -7.00
CA ASP A 204 9.87 21.41 -8.10
C ASP A 204 9.35 22.78 -7.63
N PHE A 205 8.93 22.85 -6.36
CA PHE A 205 8.44 24.06 -5.69
C PHE A 205 9.38 24.56 -4.59
N GLY A 206 10.64 24.08 -4.56
CA GLY A 206 11.61 24.44 -3.52
C GLY A 206 11.27 23.93 -2.12
N ARG A 207 10.56 22.82 -2.04
CA ARG A 207 10.15 22.16 -0.79
C ARG A 207 10.86 20.83 -0.61
N THR A 208 10.85 20.31 0.62
CA THR A 208 11.43 19.01 0.96
C THR A 208 10.45 17.86 0.74
N HIS A 209 10.98 16.65 0.68
CA HIS A 209 10.14 15.43 0.70
C HIS A 209 9.23 15.36 1.93
N ALA A 210 9.69 15.85 3.08
CA ALA A 210 8.88 15.89 4.30
C ALA A 210 7.70 16.86 4.17
N ASP A 211 7.87 18.03 3.54
CA ASP A 211 6.76 18.96 3.30
C ASP A 211 5.66 18.33 2.46
N GLY A 212 6.05 17.66 1.37
CA GLY A 212 5.09 16.98 0.49
C GLY A 212 4.39 15.80 1.15
N ALA A 213 5.14 14.95 1.84
CA ALA A 213 4.60 13.79 2.53
C ALA A 213 3.66 14.18 3.67
N ASN A 214 4.04 15.18 4.46
CA ASN A 214 3.28 15.66 5.61
C ASN A 214 1.95 16.30 5.20
N MET A 215 1.92 17.07 4.10
CA MET A 215 0.67 17.61 3.55
C MET A 215 -0.36 16.50 3.31
N LEU A 216 0.06 15.41 2.64
CA LEU A 216 -0.82 14.27 2.38
C LEU A 216 -1.16 13.50 3.66
N ALA A 217 -0.21 13.36 4.56
CA ALA A 217 -0.39 12.66 5.82
C ALA A 217 -1.42 13.37 6.73
N GLU A 218 -1.40 14.69 6.75
CA GLU A 218 -2.35 15.50 7.54
C GLU A 218 -3.81 15.32 7.07
N VAL A 219 -4.04 15.23 5.76
CA VAL A 219 -5.41 15.04 5.23
C VAL A 219 -5.92 13.60 5.42
N LEU A 220 -5.02 12.62 5.52
CA LEU A 220 -5.38 11.22 5.74
C LEU A 220 -5.50 10.85 7.23
N ALA A 221 -4.82 11.57 8.13
CA ALA A 221 -4.75 11.26 9.56
C ALA A 221 -6.13 11.12 10.23
N PRO A 222 -7.13 12.00 9.97
CA PRO A 222 -8.47 11.87 10.59
C PRO A 222 -9.18 10.56 10.27
N HIS A 223 -8.77 9.87 9.21
CA HIS A 223 -9.35 8.63 8.71
C HIS A 223 -8.47 7.40 9.02
N GLY A 224 -7.33 7.58 9.66
CA GLY A 224 -6.38 6.50 9.94
C GLY A 224 -5.61 6.00 8.70
N GLY A 225 -5.60 6.79 7.62
CA GLY A 225 -4.84 6.51 6.41
C GLY A 225 -3.36 6.83 6.56
N VAL A 226 -2.54 6.20 5.72
CA VAL A 226 -1.08 6.37 5.72
C VAL A 226 -0.57 6.87 4.38
N VAL A 227 0.62 7.48 4.41
CA VAL A 227 1.37 7.82 3.20
C VAL A 227 2.59 6.92 3.12
N MET A 228 2.71 6.15 2.04
CA MET A 228 3.91 5.40 1.68
C MET A 228 4.72 6.28 0.73
N TRP A 229 5.71 6.98 1.26
CA TRP A 229 6.52 7.93 0.51
C TRP A 229 7.82 7.26 0.06
N ARG A 230 7.99 7.08 -1.25
CA ARG A 230 9.12 6.32 -1.78
C ARG A 230 10.42 7.12 -1.71
N ALA A 231 11.41 6.56 -1.04
CA ALA A 231 12.80 7.02 -1.07
C ALA A 231 13.55 6.35 -2.24
N PHE A 232 12.99 6.50 -3.43
CA PHE A 232 13.55 5.99 -4.67
C PHE A 232 13.67 7.16 -5.63
N VAL A 233 14.76 7.88 -5.50
CA VAL A 233 15.05 9.11 -6.24
C VAL A 233 16.22 8.88 -7.16
N TYR A 234 16.01 9.17 -8.43
CA TYR A 234 17.02 9.14 -9.47
C TYR A 234 17.04 10.47 -10.21
N SER A 235 18.21 11.09 -10.27
CA SER A 235 18.48 12.20 -11.13
C SER A 235 19.86 12.04 -11.78
N HIS A 236 20.24 13.02 -12.60
CA HIS A 236 21.58 13.07 -13.18
C HIS A 236 22.67 13.50 -12.19
N GLU A 237 22.29 13.86 -10.97
CA GLU A 237 23.21 14.37 -9.94
C GLU A 237 24.11 13.27 -9.36
N GLU A 238 23.59 12.04 -9.25
CA GLU A 238 24.34 10.89 -8.72
C GLU A 238 24.18 9.68 -9.66
N PRO A 239 24.79 9.71 -10.86
CA PRO A 239 24.55 8.68 -11.87
C PRO A 239 25.19 7.33 -11.54
N ASP A 240 26.24 7.32 -10.73
CA ASP A 240 27.07 6.14 -10.47
C ASP A 240 26.69 5.36 -9.20
N ASP A 241 25.92 5.97 -8.29
CA ASP A 241 25.52 5.36 -7.02
C ASP A 241 24.04 5.63 -6.72
N ARG A 242 23.22 4.62 -6.95
CA ARG A 242 21.76 4.72 -6.81
C ARG A 242 21.27 4.82 -5.36
N HIS A 243 22.09 4.39 -4.39
CA HIS A 243 21.77 4.58 -2.98
C HIS A 243 22.08 5.98 -2.50
N LYS A 244 23.10 6.60 -3.06
CA LYS A 244 23.68 7.83 -2.52
C LYS A 244 22.70 9.00 -2.56
N GLN A 245 22.00 9.18 -3.66
CA GLN A 245 21.02 10.28 -3.76
C GLN A 245 19.90 10.12 -2.72
N ALA A 246 19.27 8.96 -2.63
CA ALA A 246 18.25 8.71 -1.63
C ALA A 246 18.76 8.89 -0.21
N TYR A 247 19.98 8.42 0.07
CA TYR A 247 20.61 8.61 1.39
C TYR A 247 20.84 10.09 1.70
N THR A 248 21.39 10.83 0.76
CA THR A 248 21.69 12.26 0.93
C THR A 248 20.45 13.11 1.12
N GLU A 249 19.36 12.79 0.41
CA GLU A 249 18.11 13.54 0.48
C GLU A 249 17.27 13.20 1.71
N PHE A 250 17.23 11.93 2.13
CA PHE A 250 16.31 11.49 3.18
C PHE A 250 16.91 11.50 4.59
N VAL A 251 18.20 11.21 4.78
CA VAL A 251 18.82 11.19 6.11
C VAL A 251 18.68 12.52 6.86
N PRO A 252 18.88 13.71 6.23
CA PRO A 252 18.67 14.99 6.89
C PRO A 252 17.23 15.23 7.35
N LEU A 253 16.26 14.50 6.81
CA LEU A 253 14.83 14.62 7.12
C LEU A 253 14.38 13.64 8.21
N ASP A 254 15.30 12.86 8.81
CA ASP A 254 14.94 11.90 9.86
C ASP A 254 14.26 12.59 11.05
N GLY A 255 13.05 12.15 11.37
CA GLY A 255 12.21 12.75 12.41
C GLY A 255 11.39 13.96 11.98
N SER A 256 11.44 14.36 10.68
CA SER A 256 10.62 15.46 10.14
C SER A 256 9.28 14.98 9.55
N PHE A 257 9.11 13.70 9.38
CA PHE A 257 7.88 13.09 8.85
C PHE A 257 6.84 12.89 9.96
N ARG A 258 5.55 13.01 9.61
CA ARG A 258 4.42 12.67 10.50
C ARG A 258 4.38 11.17 10.80
N ASP A 259 3.77 10.78 11.92
CA ASP A 259 3.71 9.40 12.39
C ASP A 259 3.00 8.43 11.42
N ASN A 260 2.12 8.93 10.56
CA ASN A 260 1.44 8.16 9.53
C ASN A 260 2.11 8.23 8.15
N VAL A 261 3.34 8.75 8.07
CA VAL A 261 4.21 8.60 6.91
C VAL A 261 5.12 7.41 7.12
N LEU A 262 5.16 6.53 6.12
CA LEU A 262 6.12 5.44 6.02
C LEU A 262 7.06 5.76 4.86
N VAL A 263 8.33 6.02 5.15
CA VAL A 263 9.31 6.18 4.07
C VAL A 263 9.57 4.80 3.49
N GLN A 264 9.16 4.60 2.24
CA GLN A 264 9.25 3.32 1.55
C GLN A 264 10.57 3.20 0.82
N VAL A 265 11.36 2.22 1.23
CA VAL A 265 12.73 1.99 0.77
C VAL A 265 12.82 0.62 0.13
N LYS A 266 13.42 0.53 -1.06
CA LYS A 266 13.72 -0.78 -1.67
C LYS A 266 14.67 -1.58 -0.80
N ASN A 267 14.58 -2.92 -0.88
CA ASN A 267 15.48 -3.79 -0.15
C ASN A 267 16.96 -3.58 -0.52
N GLY A 268 17.26 -3.26 -1.79
CA GLY A 268 18.59 -2.96 -2.33
C GLY A 268 18.58 -1.70 -3.20
N ALA A 269 19.63 -1.53 -4.02
CA ALA A 269 19.83 -0.35 -4.87
C ALA A 269 18.87 -0.29 -6.06
N ILE A 270 18.53 -1.42 -6.65
CA ILE A 270 17.76 -1.52 -7.89
C ILE A 270 16.69 -2.62 -7.81
N ASP A 271 15.76 -2.57 -8.78
CA ASP A 271 14.68 -3.55 -8.91
C ASP A 271 15.21 -4.95 -9.23
N PHE A 272 14.52 -5.98 -8.73
CA PHE A 272 14.75 -7.39 -9.06
C PHE A 272 16.16 -7.91 -8.74
N GLN A 273 16.83 -7.32 -7.74
CA GLN A 273 18.14 -7.72 -7.25
C GLN A 273 18.08 -8.17 -5.77
N PRO A 274 17.46 -9.32 -5.46
CA PRO A 274 17.20 -9.72 -4.07
C PRO A 274 18.48 -10.09 -3.29
N ARG A 275 19.61 -10.26 -3.96
CA ARG A 275 20.90 -10.59 -3.34
C ARG A 275 21.79 -9.38 -3.04
N GLU A 276 21.34 -8.19 -3.37
CA GLU A 276 22.07 -6.99 -3.01
C GLU A 276 22.06 -6.76 -1.49
N PRO A 277 23.06 -6.07 -0.95
CA PRO A 277 23.01 -5.59 0.43
C PRO A 277 21.80 -4.71 0.66
N PHE A 278 21.27 -4.72 1.87
CA PHE A 278 20.18 -3.84 2.27
C PHE A 278 20.54 -2.37 2.05
N HIS A 279 19.56 -1.60 1.62
CA HIS A 279 19.70 -0.16 1.43
C HIS A 279 20.15 0.52 2.74
N PRO A 280 21.15 1.40 2.70
CA PRO A 280 21.73 2.00 3.92
C PRO A 280 20.75 2.85 4.73
N LEU A 281 19.65 3.32 4.16
CA LEU A 281 18.59 4.03 4.89
C LEU A 281 18.00 3.21 6.04
N PHE A 282 17.97 1.87 5.95
CA PHE A 282 17.44 1.01 7.01
C PHE A 282 18.18 1.12 8.35
N GLY A 283 19.38 1.65 8.36
CA GLY A 283 20.14 1.92 9.60
C GLY A 283 20.30 3.41 9.92
N ALA A 284 19.92 4.29 9.01
CA ALA A 284 20.26 5.71 9.06
C ALA A 284 19.10 6.65 9.46
N MET A 285 17.87 6.15 9.54
CA MET A 285 16.68 6.94 9.89
C MET A 285 15.96 6.33 11.12
N PRO A 286 16.52 6.45 12.33
CA PRO A 286 15.97 5.81 13.54
C PRO A 286 14.69 6.46 14.08
N LYS A 287 14.33 7.67 13.65
CA LYS A 287 13.17 8.42 14.13
C LYS A 287 11.99 8.41 13.18
N THR A 288 12.19 7.86 11.96
CA THR A 288 11.17 7.84 10.91
C THR A 288 10.73 6.40 10.65
N PRO A 289 9.43 6.10 10.62
CA PRO A 289 8.95 4.78 10.23
C PRO A 289 9.38 4.44 8.79
N LEU A 290 10.04 3.31 8.63
CA LEU A 290 10.46 2.81 7.32
C LEU A 290 9.61 1.61 6.90
N MET A 291 9.32 1.52 5.61
CA MET A 291 8.64 0.40 4.97
C MET A 291 9.55 -0.20 3.91
N MET A 292 9.79 -1.51 3.96
CA MET A 292 10.59 -2.18 2.95
C MET A 292 9.76 -2.46 1.71
N GLU A 293 10.26 -2.03 0.54
CA GLU A 293 9.77 -2.45 -0.76
C GLU A 293 10.62 -3.62 -1.25
N PHE A 294 10.01 -4.80 -1.30
CA PHE A 294 10.69 -6.02 -1.70
C PHE A 294 10.26 -6.37 -3.13
N GLN A 295 11.26 -6.48 -4.06
CA GLN A 295 11.03 -6.73 -5.48
C GLN A 295 11.85 -7.92 -5.99
#